data_4443ffcf08106538224e522d64f6a15c
#
_entry.id   4443ffcf08106538224e522d64f6a15c
#
_cell.length_a   1.000
_cell.length_b   1.000
_cell.length_c   1.000
_cell.angle_alpha   90.00
_cell.angle_beta   90.00
_cell.angle_gamma   90.00
#
_symmetry.space_group_name_H-M   'P 1'
#
loop_
_entity.id
_entity.type
_entity.pdbx_description
1 polymer ?
#
loop_
_entity_poly.entity_id
_entity_poly.type
_entity_poly.pdbx_seq_one_letter_code
_entity_poly.pdbx_strand_id
1 'polypeptide(L)'
;MIDPVLEYRLSQIQSRINEDRFLKNNGSGNEIGFWIFDYPAQYELQVREHLKYLLRHLEKDHKFACLNVFQIIIDMLNERGLFERVCQQEVKVGTETLKKQLAGPLNQKKIADFIAKKVDLAAQDFVILTGMGNAWPLVRGHELMSALQDVMGFTPLLMFYPGTYSGYNLSPLTDTGSQNYYRAFRLVPDTGPAATLNPQ
;
A
#
# COMPACT_ATOMS: atom_id res chain seq x y z
N MET A 1 -8.79 11.38 -19.52
CA MET A 1 -7.59 10.79 -20.17
C MET A 1 -6.56 10.58 -19.08
N ILE A 2 -5.92 9.43 -19.03
CA ILE A 2 -4.85 9.16 -18.03
C ILE A 2 -3.59 9.93 -18.45
N ASP A 3 -2.76 10.32 -17.48
CA ASP A 3 -1.45 10.92 -17.73
C ASP A 3 -0.55 9.90 -18.45
N PRO A 4 0.10 10.25 -19.57
CA PRO A 4 0.99 9.36 -20.31
C PRO A 4 2.15 8.79 -19.47
N VAL A 5 2.67 9.57 -18.51
CA VAL A 5 3.71 9.11 -17.58
C VAL A 5 3.16 8.02 -16.67
N LEU A 6 1.96 8.22 -16.13
CA LEU A 6 1.31 7.20 -15.29
C LEU A 6 0.96 5.95 -16.09
N GLU A 7 0.45 6.10 -17.31
CA GLU A 7 0.16 4.97 -18.20
C GLU A 7 1.41 4.12 -18.48
N TYR A 8 2.51 4.78 -18.82
CA TYR A 8 3.81 4.11 -18.95
C TYR A 8 4.22 3.40 -17.67
N ARG A 9 4.15 4.08 -16.52
CA ARG A 9 4.51 3.47 -15.23
C ARG A 9 3.66 2.25 -14.90
N LEU A 10 2.36 2.32 -15.14
CA LEU A 10 1.44 1.19 -14.96
C LEU A 10 1.85 -0.01 -15.82
N SER A 11 2.21 0.22 -17.08
CA SER A 11 2.65 -0.85 -17.99
C SER A 11 3.93 -1.57 -17.55
N GLN A 12 4.75 -0.92 -16.70
CA GLN A 12 6.02 -1.48 -16.22
C GLN A 12 5.88 -2.33 -14.97
N ILE A 13 4.74 -2.27 -14.25
CA ILE A 13 4.59 -2.91 -12.92
C ILE A 13 4.87 -4.41 -12.99
N GLN A 14 4.26 -5.13 -13.94
CA GLN A 14 4.43 -6.57 -14.07
C GLN A 14 5.90 -6.96 -14.30
N SER A 15 6.58 -6.25 -15.20
CA SER A 15 8.00 -6.49 -15.48
C SER A 15 8.86 -6.28 -14.23
N ARG A 16 8.58 -5.22 -13.45
CA ARG A 16 9.30 -4.91 -12.22
C ARG A 16 9.07 -5.92 -11.11
N ILE A 17 7.85 -6.43 -10.97
CA ILE A 17 7.53 -7.50 -10.01
C ILE A 17 8.30 -8.78 -10.35
N ASN A 18 8.49 -9.10 -11.64
CA ASN A 18 9.19 -10.29 -12.09
C ASN A 18 10.73 -10.19 -11.99
N GLU A 19 11.27 -9.04 -11.60
CA GLU A 19 12.72 -8.89 -11.40
C GLU A 19 13.18 -9.58 -10.10
N ASP A 20 14.34 -10.23 -10.15
CA ASP A 20 14.98 -10.83 -8.98
C ASP A 20 15.17 -9.84 -7.83
N ARG A 21 15.39 -8.57 -8.14
CA ARG A 21 15.52 -7.51 -7.16
C ARG A 21 14.24 -7.35 -6.31
N PHE A 22 13.06 -7.53 -6.91
CA PHE A 22 11.79 -7.49 -6.19
C PHE A 22 11.54 -8.80 -5.44
N LEU A 23 11.59 -9.94 -6.15
CA LEU A 23 11.19 -11.24 -5.61
C LEU A 23 12.15 -11.79 -4.55
N LYS A 24 13.48 -11.56 -4.72
CA LYS A 24 14.51 -12.16 -3.85
C LYS A 24 15.03 -11.18 -2.79
N ASN A 25 14.47 -9.98 -2.71
CA ASN A 25 14.96 -8.96 -1.78
C ASN A 25 16.48 -8.69 -1.91
N ASN A 26 17.04 -8.83 -3.11
CA ASN A 26 18.46 -8.66 -3.41
C ASN A 26 18.86 -7.17 -3.45
N GLY A 27 18.48 -6.41 -2.42
CA GLY A 27 19.05 -5.09 -2.13
C GLY A 27 20.26 -5.25 -1.22
N SER A 28 21.24 -4.39 -1.35
CA SER A 28 22.48 -4.41 -0.58
C SER A 28 22.19 -4.36 0.94
N GLY A 29 22.32 -5.51 1.60
CA GLY A 29 22.31 -5.68 3.05
C GLY A 29 20.93 -5.60 3.68
N ASN A 30 20.48 -6.65 4.34
CA ASN A 30 19.40 -6.76 5.36
C ASN A 30 18.18 -5.80 5.21
N GLU A 31 17.89 -5.28 4.02
CA GLU A 31 16.81 -4.35 3.76
C GLU A 31 15.53 -5.14 3.50
N ILE A 32 14.49 -4.80 4.26
CA ILE A 32 13.15 -5.36 4.07
C ILE A 32 12.64 -4.89 2.70
N GLY A 33 12.18 -5.83 1.86
CA GLY A 33 11.72 -5.58 0.50
C GLY A 33 10.39 -4.86 0.41
N PHE A 34 10.37 -3.60 0.85
CA PHE A 34 9.19 -2.78 0.78
C PHE A 34 9.23 -1.85 -0.42
N TRP A 35 8.18 -1.92 -1.23
CA TRP A 35 8.06 -1.22 -2.50
C TRP A 35 6.80 -0.37 -2.53
N ILE A 36 6.88 0.77 -3.21
CA ILE A 36 5.76 1.70 -3.35
C ILE A 36 5.55 1.98 -4.84
N PHE A 37 4.30 1.86 -5.26
CA PHE A 37 3.82 2.44 -6.50
C PHE A 37 2.91 3.61 -6.15
N ASP A 38 3.46 4.82 -6.22
CA ASP A 38 2.75 6.06 -5.96
C ASP A 38 2.13 6.63 -7.23
N TYR A 39 0.99 7.30 -7.09
CA TYR A 39 0.26 7.90 -8.21
C TYR A 39 -0.63 9.04 -7.72
N PRO A 40 -0.94 10.05 -8.57
CA PRO A 40 -1.86 11.11 -8.20
C PRO A 40 -3.25 10.53 -7.91
N ALA A 41 -3.84 10.89 -6.76
CA ALA A 41 -5.09 10.28 -6.28
C ALA A 41 -6.29 10.48 -7.22
N GLN A 42 -6.26 11.49 -8.08
CA GLN A 42 -7.28 11.70 -9.11
C GLN A 42 -7.38 10.53 -10.11
N TYR A 43 -6.34 9.70 -10.22
CA TYR A 43 -6.29 8.53 -11.09
C TYR A 43 -6.60 7.21 -10.36
N GLU A 44 -7.10 7.26 -9.13
CA GLU A 44 -7.40 6.06 -8.32
C GLU A 44 -8.27 5.03 -9.07
N LEU A 45 -9.30 5.49 -9.80
CA LEU A 45 -10.19 4.58 -10.53
C LEU A 45 -9.46 3.87 -11.68
N GLN A 46 -8.62 4.59 -12.41
CA GLN A 46 -7.83 4.04 -13.51
C GLN A 46 -6.79 3.04 -13.01
N VAL A 47 -6.14 3.36 -11.88
CA VAL A 47 -5.18 2.44 -11.24
C VAL A 47 -5.89 1.16 -10.76
N ARG A 48 -7.08 1.26 -10.19
CA ARG A 48 -7.88 0.09 -9.79
C ARG A 48 -8.26 -0.79 -10.97
N GLU A 49 -8.66 -0.21 -12.09
CA GLU A 49 -8.98 -0.98 -13.29
C GLU A 49 -7.75 -1.69 -13.85
N HIS A 50 -6.62 -0.99 -13.92
CA HIS A 50 -5.34 -1.59 -14.32
C HIS A 50 -4.95 -2.73 -13.37
N LEU A 51 -5.10 -2.53 -12.06
CA LEU A 51 -4.77 -3.52 -11.05
C LEU A 51 -5.59 -4.81 -11.23
N LYS A 52 -6.88 -4.74 -11.55
CA LYS A 52 -7.70 -5.93 -11.84
C LYS A 52 -7.12 -6.76 -12.99
N TYR A 53 -6.61 -6.09 -14.02
CA TYR A 53 -5.95 -6.77 -15.13
C TYR A 53 -4.61 -7.36 -14.69
N LEU A 54 -3.79 -6.59 -14.01
CA LEU A 54 -2.48 -6.99 -13.50
C LEU A 54 -2.55 -8.24 -12.62
N LEU A 55 -3.48 -8.26 -11.64
CA LEU A 55 -3.63 -9.38 -10.70
C LEU A 55 -3.90 -10.70 -11.44
N ARG A 56 -4.81 -10.69 -12.43
CA ARG A 56 -5.12 -11.87 -13.25
C ARG A 56 -3.93 -12.42 -14.04
N HIS A 57 -2.96 -11.55 -14.37
CA HIS A 57 -1.73 -11.97 -15.05
C HIS A 57 -0.71 -12.52 -14.07
N LEU A 58 -0.56 -11.87 -12.92
CA LEU A 58 0.36 -12.31 -11.87
C LEU A 58 -0.04 -13.66 -11.26
N GLU A 59 -1.34 -13.94 -11.12
CA GLU A 59 -1.87 -15.22 -10.60
C GLU A 59 -1.43 -16.46 -11.40
N LYS A 60 -0.97 -16.27 -12.65
CA LYS A 60 -0.48 -17.38 -13.49
C LYS A 60 0.89 -17.88 -13.06
N ASP A 61 1.73 -16.99 -12.55
CA ASP A 61 3.14 -17.22 -12.33
C ASP A 61 3.55 -17.10 -10.86
N HIS A 62 2.70 -16.49 -10.01
CA HIS A 62 3.04 -16.15 -8.64
C HIS A 62 1.91 -16.50 -7.66
N LYS A 63 2.32 -16.89 -6.46
CA LYS A 63 1.44 -17.03 -5.31
C LYS A 63 1.56 -15.76 -4.45
N PHE A 64 0.55 -14.91 -4.45
CA PHE A 64 0.57 -13.66 -3.72
C PHE A 64 -0.77 -13.35 -3.03
N ALA A 65 -0.73 -12.48 -2.03
CA ALA A 65 -1.93 -11.94 -1.41
C ALA A 65 -2.12 -10.47 -1.84
N CYS A 66 -3.33 -10.13 -2.28
CA CYS A 66 -3.73 -8.74 -2.53
C CYS A 66 -4.72 -8.30 -1.45
N LEU A 67 -4.32 -7.36 -0.61
CA LEU A 67 -5.03 -6.92 0.58
C LEU A 67 -5.48 -5.47 0.44
N ASN A 68 -6.77 -5.22 0.62
CA ASN A 68 -7.32 -3.87 0.68
C ASN A 68 -7.37 -3.41 2.14
N VAL A 69 -6.58 -2.42 2.51
CA VAL A 69 -6.45 -1.95 3.90
C VAL A 69 -7.78 -1.45 4.46
N PHE A 70 -8.61 -0.78 3.65
CA PHE A 70 -9.92 -0.34 4.11
C PHE A 70 -10.86 -1.53 4.39
N GLN A 71 -10.84 -2.57 3.54
CA GLN A 71 -11.60 -3.78 3.79
C GLN A 71 -11.13 -4.50 5.07
N ILE A 72 -9.82 -4.53 5.31
CA ILE A 72 -9.26 -5.08 6.56
C ILE A 72 -9.80 -4.35 7.78
N ILE A 73 -9.90 -3.01 7.74
CA ILE A 73 -10.53 -2.22 8.82
C ILE A 73 -11.97 -2.68 9.06
N ILE A 74 -12.74 -2.83 7.99
CA ILE A 74 -14.14 -3.28 8.08
C ILE A 74 -14.22 -4.68 8.70
N ASP A 75 -13.37 -5.59 8.24
CA ASP A 75 -13.31 -6.97 8.75
C ASP A 75 -12.94 -7.01 10.24
N MET A 76 -11.96 -6.21 10.66
CA MET A 76 -11.57 -6.06 12.07
C MET A 76 -12.71 -5.57 12.95
N LEU A 77 -13.48 -4.60 12.47
CA LEU A 77 -14.64 -4.08 13.20
C LEU A 77 -15.77 -5.10 13.26
N ASN A 78 -16.02 -5.83 12.18
CA ASN A 78 -17.04 -6.89 12.12
C ASN A 78 -16.71 -8.07 13.03
N GLU A 79 -15.47 -8.55 13.05
CA GLU A 79 -15.06 -9.65 13.94
C GLU A 79 -15.22 -9.31 15.44
N ARG A 80 -15.16 -8.01 15.76
CA ARG A 80 -15.37 -7.52 17.13
C ARG A 80 -16.83 -7.14 17.41
N GLY A 81 -17.74 -7.26 16.44
CA GLY A 81 -19.11 -6.81 16.55
C GLY A 81 -19.26 -5.29 16.73
N LEU A 82 -18.29 -4.52 16.24
CA LEU A 82 -18.21 -3.07 16.43
C LEU A 82 -18.70 -2.26 15.24
N PHE A 83 -18.81 -2.84 14.04
CA PHE A 83 -19.05 -2.07 12.82
C PHE A 83 -20.33 -1.25 12.87
N GLU A 84 -21.46 -1.86 13.21
CA GLU A 84 -22.76 -1.14 13.31
C GLU A 84 -22.73 -0.06 14.39
N ARG A 85 -22.08 -0.35 15.53
CA ARG A 85 -21.92 0.63 16.61
C ARG A 85 -21.09 1.82 16.18
N VAL A 86 -20.05 1.60 15.38
CA VAL A 86 -19.20 2.65 14.79
C VAL A 86 -20.02 3.54 13.87
N CYS A 87 -20.83 2.95 12.96
CA CYS A 87 -21.71 3.71 12.07
C CYS A 87 -22.72 4.57 12.85
N GLN A 88 -23.36 3.99 13.89
CA GLN A 88 -24.29 4.73 14.74
C GLN A 88 -23.61 5.84 15.56
N GLN A 89 -22.38 5.57 15.99
CA GLN A 89 -21.61 6.53 16.77
C GLN A 89 -21.16 7.72 15.93
N GLU A 90 -20.82 7.50 14.65
CA GLU A 90 -20.45 8.58 13.72
C GLU A 90 -21.57 9.64 13.62
N VAL A 91 -22.82 9.17 13.49
CA VAL A 91 -23.99 10.06 13.43
C VAL A 91 -24.15 10.89 14.71
N LYS A 92 -23.78 10.33 15.87
CA LYS A 92 -23.95 11.00 17.18
C LYS A 92 -22.83 11.98 17.51
N VAL A 93 -21.59 11.62 17.24
CA VAL A 93 -20.42 12.36 17.73
C VAL A 93 -19.62 13.06 16.63
N GLY A 94 -19.94 12.78 15.37
CA GLY A 94 -19.23 13.28 14.19
C GLY A 94 -17.91 12.58 13.92
N THR A 95 -17.40 12.73 12.69
CA THR A 95 -16.26 12.02 12.14
C THR A 95 -14.96 12.24 12.92
N GLU A 96 -14.67 13.48 13.35
CA GLU A 96 -13.42 13.79 14.07
C GLU A 96 -13.35 13.14 15.46
N THR A 97 -14.47 13.10 16.18
CA THR A 97 -14.53 12.41 17.48
C THR A 97 -14.43 10.92 17.31
N LEU A 98 -15.13 10.35 16.32
CA LEU A 98 -15.07 8.93 16.00
C LEU A 98 -13.65 8.51 15.63
N LYS A 99 -12.95 9.27 14.80
CA LYS A 99 -11.54 9.01 14.45
C LYS A 99 -10.64 8.87 15.68
N LYS A 100 -10.79 9.76 16.66
CA LYS A 100 -10.04 9.67 17.93
C LYS A 100 -10.39 8.39 18.71
N GLN A 101 -11.66 8.02 18.74
CA GLN A 101 -12.12 6.80 19.41
C GLN A 101 -11.59 5.52 18.73
N LEU A 102 -11.47 5.54 17.41
CA LEU A 102 -10.97 4.41 16.62
C LEU A 102 -9.44 4.27 16.62
N ALA A 103 -8.69 5.30 17.01
CA ALA A 103 -7.22 5.25 17.01
C ALA A 103 -6.64 4.08 17.83
N GLY A 104 -7.25 3.72 18.95
CA GLY A 104 -6.85 2.58 19.75
C GLY A 104 -7.23 1.22 19.14
N PRO A 105 -8.52 1.00 18.77
CA PRO A 105 -8.98 -0.20 18.09
C PRO A 105 -8.29 -0.48 16.76
N LEU A 106 -8.00 0.55 15.97
CA LEU A 106 -7.37 0.49 14.64
C LEU A 106 -5.89 0.91 14.67
N ASN A 107 -5.21 0.69 15.78
CA ASN A 107 -3.77 0.87 15.87
C ASN A 107 -3.05 0.00 14.82
N GLN A 108 -2.03 0.55 14.17
CA GLN A 108 -1.35 -0.07 13.03
C GLN A 108 -0.73 -1.43 13.36
N LYS A 109 -0.24 -1.60 14.58
CA LYS A 109 0.24 -2.92 15.04
C LYS A 109 -0.87 -3.96 15.05
N LYS A 110 -2.07 -3.60 15.53
CA LYS A 110 -3.24 -4.50 15.52
C LYS A 110 -3.68 -4.84 14.11
N ILE A 111 -3.57 -3.89 13.17
CA ILE A 111 -3.85 -4.14 11.76
C ILE A 111 -2.82 -5.11 11.18
N ALA A 112 -1.53 -4.91 11.45
CA ALA A 112 -0.48 -5.82 11.01
C ALA A 112 -0.64 -7.23 11.60
N ASP A 113 -0.92 -7.35 12.90
CA ASP A 113 -1.21 -8.62 13.56
C ASP A 113 -2.45 -9.32 12.97
N PHE A 114 -3.47 -8.55 12.60
CA PHE A 114 -4.68 -9.08 11.97
C PHE A 114 -4.39 -9.62 10.57
N ILE A 115 -3.60 -8.90 9.77
CA ILE A 115 -3.14 -9.36 8.45
C ILE A 115 -2.37 -10.68 8.59
N ALA A 116 -1.42 -10.76 9.52
CA ALA A 116 -0.61 -11.95 9.76
C ALA A 116 -1.44 -13.17 10.21
N LYS A 117 -2.58 -12.94 10.87
CA LYS A 117 -3.53 -14.02 11.23
C LYS A 117 -4.37 -14.49 10.05
N LYS A 118 -4.70 -13.60 9.12
CA LYS A 118 -5.57 -13.90 7.97
C LYS A 118 -4.82 -14.54 6.82
N VAL A 119 -3.55 -14.21 6.67
CA VAL A 119 -2.73 -14.62 5.53
C VAL A 119 -1.44 -15.23 6.05
N ASP A 120 -1.12 -16.42 5.57
CA ASP A 120 0.22 -16.99 5.74
C ASP A 120 1.19 -16.22 4.83
N LEU A 121 1.79 -15.17 5.40
CA LEU A 121 2.66 -14.26 4.68
C LEU A 121 3.92 -14.96 4.15
N ALA A 122 4.47 -15.88 4.93
CA ALA A 122 5.67 -16.63 4.55
C ALA A 122 5.45 -17.60 3.37
N ALA A 123 4.19 -17.98 3.13
CA ALA A 123 3.82 -18.84 2.01
C ALA A 123 3.52 -18.05 0.72
N GLN A 124 3.66 -16.72 0.72
CA GLN A 124 3.47 -15.87 -0.44
C GLN A 124 4.81 -15.47 -1.06
N ASP A 125 4.85 -15.37 -2.39
CA ASP A 125 5.99 -14.80 -3.11
C ASP A 125 6.12 -13.29 -2.83
N PHE A 126 4.98 -12.61 -2.65
CA PHE A 126 4.88 -11.20 -2.25
C PHE A 126 3.46 -10.85 -1.77
N VAL A 127 3.31 -9.66 -1.21
CA VAL A 127 2.02 -9.08 -0.80
C VAL A 127 1.79 -7.75 -1.50
N ILE A 128 0.58 -7.51 -1.98
CA ILE A 128 0.13 -6.23 -2.52
C ILE A 128 -0.84 -5.58 -1.53
N LEU A 129 -0.58 -4.33 -1.15
CA LEU A 129 -1.49 -3.50 -0.37
C LEU A 129 -2.15 -2.44 -1.24
N THR A 130 -3.46 -2.34 -1.12
CA THR A 130 -4.32 -1.36 -1.81
C THR A 130 -5.26 -0.66 -0.83
N GLY A 131 -6.05 0.30 -1.31
CA GLY A 131 -7.10 0.94 -0.49
C GLY A 131 -6.59 1.93 0.54
N MET A 132 -5.33 2.37 0.44
CA MET A 132 -4.74 3.35 1.37
C MET A 132 -5.48 4.69 1.37
N GLY A 133 -5.94 5.17 0.21
CA GLY A 133 -6.72 6.39 0.10
C GLY A 133 -8.04 6.33 0.84
N ASN A 134 -8.72 5.19 0.79
CA ASN A 134 -9.99 4.97 1.52
C ASN A 134 -9.77 4.80 3.02
N ALA A 135 -8.62 4.24 3.43
CA ALA A 135 -8.28 4.05 4.84
C ALA A 135 -7.82 5.35 5.52
N TRP A 136 -7.37 6.33 4.75
CA TRP A 136 -7.01 7.64 5.28
C TRP A 136 -8.28 8.41 5.74
N PRO A 137 -8.26 9.12 6.87
CA PRO A 137 -7.15 9.37 7.77
C PRO A 137 -7.03 8.40 8.96
N LEU A 138 -7.78 7.29 8.97
CA LEU A 138 -7.74 6.30 10.05
C LEU A 138 -6.41 5.55 10.10
N VAL A 139 -5.82 5.29 8.93
CA VAL A 139 -4.53 4.60 8.78
C VAL A 139 -3.58 5.46 7.97
N ARG A 140 -2.36 5.60 8.45
CA ARG A 140 -1.27 6.29 7.75
C ARG A 140 -0.31 5.27 7.14
N GLY A 141 0.04 5.47 5.87
CA GLY A 141 0.86 4.52 5.11
C GLY A 141 2.18 4.19 5.80
N HIS A 142 2.94 5.20 6.25
CA HIS A 142 4.23 5.00 6.90
C HIS A 142 4.13 4.25 8.24
N GLU A 143 3.11 4.53 9.05
CA GLU A 143 2.90 3.84 10.33
C GLU A 143 2.51 2.37 10.11
N LEU A 144 1.63 2.11 9.13
CA LEU A 144 1.24 0.75 8.78
C LEU A 144 2.43 -0.06 8.25
N MET A 145 3.22 0.52 7.35
CA MET A 145 4.38 -0.17 6.81
C MET A 145 5.42 -0.44 7.91
N SER A 146 5.66 0.49 8.83
CA SER A 146 6.52 0.22 10.00
C SER A 146 6.01 -0.94 10.84
N ALA A 147 4.71 -1.01 11.09
CA ALA A 147 4.13 -2.12 11.85
C ALA A 147 4.19 -3.46 11.10
N LEU A 148 4.12 -3.43 9.76
CA LEU A 148 4.23 -4.62 8.94
C LEU A 148 5.65 -5.19 8.89
N GLN A 149 6.69 -4.41 9.17
CA GLN A 149 8.06 -4.92 9.23
C GLN A 149 8.21 -6.10 10.18
N ASP A 150 7.52 -6.05 11.32
CA ASP A 150 7.61 -7.08 12.35
C ASP A 150 6.96 -8.41 11.93
N VAL A 151 6.06 -8.39 10.95
CA VAL A 151 5.25 -9.57 10.56
C VAL A 151 5.54 -10.09 9.15
N MET A 152 6.11 -9.26 8.27
CA MET A 152 6.38 -9.64 6.87
C MET A 152 7.58 -10.58 6.70
N GLY A 153 8.53 -10.56 7.65
CA GLY A 153 9.76 -11.33 7.50
C GLY A 153 10.52 -10.93 6.22
N PHE A 154 10.78 -11.91 5.34
CA PHE A 154 11.46 -11.68 4.06
C PHE A 154 10.50 -11.52 2.87
N THR A 155 9.18 -11.63 3.09
CA THR A 155 8.19 -11.52 2.01
C THR A 155 8.10 -10.09 1.50
N PRO A 156 8.33 -9.83 0.21
CA PRO A 156 8.24 -8.50 -0.37
C PRO A 156 6.83 -7.92 -0.24
N LEU A 157 6.76 -6.61 -0.04
CA LEU A 157 5.52 -5.86 0.05
C LEU A 157 5.48 -4.77 -1.01
N LEU A 158 4.43 -4.73 -1.81
CA LEU A 158 4.14 -3.65 -2.74
C LEU A 158 2.90 -2.87 -2.28
N MET A 159 3.06 -1.59 -1.94
CA MET A 159 1.94 -0.70 -1.61
C MET A 159 1.57 0.17 -2.80
N PHE A 160 0.31 0.13 -3.21
CA PHE A 160 -0.30 1.12 -4.09
C PHE A 160 -0.73 2.32 -3.26
N TYR A 161 -0.12 3.49 -3.54
CA TYR A 161 -0.28 4.67 -2.72
C TYR A 161 -0.80 5.88 -3.53
N PRO A 162 -2.04 6.34 -3.28
CA PRO A 162 -2.58 7.56 -3.88
C PRO A 162 -1.99 8.79 -3.18
N GLY A 163 -0.93 9.34 -3.74
CA GLY A 163 -0.15 10.44 -3.19
C GLY A 163 1.23 10.49 -3.81
N THR A 164 2.18 11.12 -3.15
CA THR A 164 3.57 11.23 -3.61
C THR A 164 4.52 10.56 -2.63
N TYR A 165 5.44 9.77 -3.15
CA TYR A 165 6.54 9.19 -2.41
C TYR A 165 7.86 9.88 -2.81
N SER A 166 8.51 10.54 -1.86
CA SER A 166 9.77 11.29 -2.12
C SER A 166 11.04 10.44 -2.05
N GLY A 167 10.92 9.14 -1.76
CA GLY A 167 12.06 8.27 -1.40
C GLY A 167 12.28 8.16 0.11
N TYR A 168 11.71 9.07 0.90
CA TYR A 168 11.81 9.12 2.37
C TYR A 168 10.46 9.32 3.06
N ASN A 169 9.52 10.02 2.41
CA ASN A 169 8.22 10.37 2.96
C ASN A 169 7.10 10.00 2.02
N LEU A 170 6.01 9.51 2.61
CA LEU A 170 4.70 9.37 1.96
C LEU A 170 3.89 10.62 2.29
N SER A 171 3.66 11.48 1.29
CA SER A 171 2.81 12.66 1.43
C SER A 171 1.44 12.35 0.84
N PRO A 172 0.38 12.28 1.67
CA PRO A 172 -0.97 12.32 1.17
C PRO A 172 -1.27 13.70 0.57
N LEU A 173 -2.38 13.86 -0.12
CA LEU A 173 -2.80 15.11 -0.79
C LEU A 173 -2.80 16.37 0.11
N THR A 174 -2.76 16.20 1.41
CA THR A 174 -2.68 17.29 2.40
C THR A 174 -1.38 17.16 3.17
N ASP A 175 -0.47 18.09 2.91
CA ASP A 175 0.85 18.18 3.50
C ASP A 175 0.78 18.39 5.02
N THR A 176 1.18 17.39 5.78
CA THR A 176 1.55 17.56 7.19
C THR A 176 2.83 16.77 7.40
N GLY A 177 3.96 17.48 7.24
CA GLY A 177 5.29 16.91 7.35
C GLY A 177 5.53 16.16 8.66
N SER A 178 5.65 14.85 8.56
CA SER A 178 6.31 14.04 9.56
C SER A 178 7.52 13.40 8.91
N GLN A 179 8.71 13.81 9.35
CA GLN A 179 9.96 13.17 8.99
C GLN A 179 9.99 11.78 9.65
N ASN A 180 9.72 10.74 8.89
CA ASN A 180 9.96 9.39 9.35
C ASN A 180 10.88 8.70 8.36
N TYR A 181 12.00 8.24 8.85
CA TYR A 181 12.96 7.40 8.13
C TYR A 181 12.27 6.11 7.71
N TYR A 182 11.94 6.01 6.45
CA TYR A 182 11.32 4.84 5.87
C TYR A 182 12.12 4.41 4.63
N ARG A 183 12.67 3.19 4.64
CA ARG A 183 13.39 2.62 3.51
C ARG A 183 12.46 1.75 2.69
N ALA A 184 11.62 2.36 1.87
CA ALA A 184 10.94 1.68 0.79
C ALA A 184 11.57 2.07 -0.54
N PHE A 185 11.41 1.22 -1.54
CA PHE A 185 11.85 1.50 -2.89
C PHE A 185 10.66 1.90 -3.76
N ARG A 186 10.81 2.90 -4.60
CA ARG A 186 9.82 3.17 -5.64
C ARG A 186 9.91 2.06 -6.69
N LEU A 187 8.78 1.38 -6.97
CA LEU A 187 8.75 0.25 -7.90
C LEU A 187 9.07 0.70 -9.33
N VAL A 188 8.42 1.78 -9.78
CA VAL A 188 8.65 2.37 -11.10
C VAL A 188 8.92 3.86 -10.93
N PRO A 189 10.14 4.34 -11.28
CA PRO A 189 10.46 5.77 -11.25
C PRO A 189 9.62 6.60 -12.22
N ASP A 190 9.54 7.93 -11.99
CA ASP A 190 8.80 8.89 -12.82
C ASP A 190 9.49 9.21 -14.18
N THR A 191 10.49 8.45 -14.58
CA THR A 191 11.15 8.60 -15.87
C THR A 191 10.19 8.15 -16.98
N GLY A 192 9.49 9.13 -17.57
CA GLY A 192 8.66 8.89 -18.75
C GLY A 192 9.48 8.50 -19.97
N PRO A 193 8.85 8.08 -21.08
CA PRO A 193 9.51 7.66 -22.32
C PRO A 193 10.44 8.72 -22.94
N ALA A 194 10.32 9.98 -22.56
CA ALA A 194 11.20 11.06 -23.02
C ALA A 194 12.60 11.05 -22.36
N ALA A 195 12.78 10.42 -21.20
CA ALA A 195 14.08 10.38 -20.51
C ALA A 195 15.05 9.32 -21.08
N THR A 196 14.53 8.40 -21.89
CA THR A 196 15.35 7.35 -22.56
C THR A 196 15.99 7.80 -23.87
N LEU A 197 15.67 9.01 -24.35
CA LEU A 197 16.15 9.53 -25.64
C LEU A 197 17.42 10.38 -25.58
N ASN A 198 18.03 10.58 -24.41
CA ASN A 198 19.34 11.23 -24.27
C ASN A 198 20.29 10.34 -23.44
N PRO A 199 21.04 9.42 -24.07
CA PRO A 199 22.24 8.86 -23.46
C PRO A 199 23.35 9.94 -23.56
N GLN A 200 23.72 10.52 -22.42
CA GLN A 200 25.04 11.14 -22.29
C GLN A 200 26.01 10.14 -21.72
#